data_55dbd3bc2ae2102e11872383d662145d
#
_entry.id   55dbd3bc2ae2102e11872383d662145d
#
_cell.length_a   1.000
_cell.length_b   1.000
_cell.length_c   1.000
_cell.angle_alpha   90.00
_cell.angle_beta   90.00
_cell.angle_gamma   90.00
#
_symmetry.space_group_name_H-M   'P 1'
#
loop_
_entity.id
_entity.type
_entity.pdbx_description
1 polymer ?
#
loop_
_entity_poly.entity_id
_entity_poly.type
_entity_poly.pdbx_seq_one_letter_code
_entity_poly.pdbx_strand_id
1 'polypeptide(L)'
;GSKQLTMDLVNVERVKEYAAEDADVTLRLKHALYPQIEELGLQHLYFEIEEPMIAVLADIEMAGVRIDSEALAVYSVELSRRLAELEAAIREEAGESQLNINSARQLGEVLFGKMRIAEKPKMTKTKQFCTDEDYLQSFAHKHRIVDLILEYRGVKKLLSTYVEALPQLVNRRTGRIHTSFNQAVTATGRLSSTNPNLQNIPVREEMGRRIRR
;
A
#
# COMPACT_ATOMS: atom_id res chain seq x y z
N GLY A 1 0.83 -22.17 9.54
CA GLY A 1 -0.27 -23.04 9.07
C GLY A 1 -1.20 -23.40 10.21
N SER A 2 -2.35 -24.01 9.94
CA SER A 2 -3.42 -24.33 10.92
C SER A 2 -3.01 -25.24 12.11
N LYS A 3 -1.78 -25.76 12.10
CA LYS A 3 -1.19 -26.57 13.20
C LYS A 3 -0.07 -25.85 13.95
N GLN A 4 0.16 -24.57 13.70
CA GLN A 4 1.22 -23.80 14.33
C GLN A 4 0.72 -23.31 15.69
N LEU A 5 1.44 -23.64 16.75
CA LEU A 5 1.18 -23.14 18.11
C LEU A 5 1.80 -21.75 18.26
N THR A 6 1.13 -20.90 19.01
CA THR A 6 1.70 -19.63 19.45
C THR A 6 2.68 -19.87 20.60
N MET A 7 3.63 -18.96 20.82
CA MET A 7 4.73 -19.14 21.79
C MET A 7 4.23 -19.36 23.22
N ASP A 8 3.11 -18.74 23.60
CA ASP A 8 2.45 -18.88 24.91
C ASP A 8 1.92 -20.29 25.18
N LEU A 9 1.71 -21.09 24.13
CA LEU A 9 1.24 -22.48 24.22
C LEU A 9 2.38 -23.51 24.17
N VAL A 10 3.63 -23.08 23.99
CA VAL A 10 4.78 -23.99 23.93
C VAL A 10 5.44 -24.09 25.30
N ASN A 11 5.81 -25.32 25.70
CA ASN A 11 6.48 -25.55 26.97
C ASN A 11 7.78 -24.75 27.08
N VAL A 12 8.00 -24.09 28.22
CA VAL A 12 9.18 -23.22 28.47
C VAL A 12 10.50 -23.95 28.23
N GLU A 13 10.59 -25.23 28.64
CA GLU A 13 11.81 -26.05 28.42
C GLU A 13 12.15 -26.25 26.96
N ARG A 14 11.17 -26.21 26.06
CA ARG A 14 11.39 -26.29 24.60
C ARG A 14 11.70 -24.94 23.98
N VAL A 15 11.27 -23.85 24.61
CA VAL A 15 11.45 -22.48 24.09
C VAL A 15 12.75 -21.86 24.57
N LYS A 16 13.26 -22.30 25.75
CA LYS A 16 14.42 -21.68 26.40
C LYS A 16 15.67 -21.62 25.51
N GLU A 17 15.97 -22.73 24.82
CA GLU A 17 17.16 -22.79 23.95
C GLU A 17 17.02 -21.85 22.76
N TYR A 18 15.85 -21.86 22.12
CA TYR A 18 15.53 -20.95 21.03
C TYR A 18 15.61 -19.47 21.46
N ALA A 19 15.00 -19.12 22.60
CA ALA A 19 15.02 -17.75 23.10
C ALA A 19 16.44 -17.30 23.54
N ALA A 20 17.24 -18.21 24.11
CA ALA A 20 18.61 -17.93 24.47
C ALA A 20 19.51 -17.77 23.22
N GLU A 21 19.28 -18.59 22.19
CA GLU A 21 19.98 -18.51 20.91
C GLU A 21 19.69 -17.16 20.22
N ASP A 22 18.45 -16.69 20.20
CA ASP A 22 18.08 -15.38 19.64
C ASP A 22 18.87 -14.24 20.32
N ALA A 23 18.99 -14.28 21.65
CA ALA A 23 19.75 -13.27 22.40
C ALA A 23 21.26 -13.35 22.12
N ASP A 24 21.84 -14.55 22.09
CA ASP A 24 23.27 -14.78 21.80
C ASP A 24 23.62 -14.36 20.36
N VAL A 25 22.79 -14.75 19.38
CA VAL A 25 23.00 -14.35 17.98
C VAL A 25 22.93 -12.84 17.81
N THR A 26 21.99 -12.17 18.49
CA THR A 26 21.88 -10.71 18.47
C THR A 26 23.14 -10.04 19.00
N LEU A 27 23.70 -10.55 20.11
CA LEU A 27 24.95 -10.04 20.67
C LEU A 27 26.15 -10.28 19.74
N ARG A 28 26.24 -11.46 19.14
CA ARG A 28 27.29 -11.79 18.15
C ARG A 28 27.18 -10.90 16.90
N LEU A 29 25.97 -10.61 16.42
CA LEU A 29 25.75 -9.66 15.32
C LEU A 29 26.26 -8.26 15.66
N LYS A 30 25.98 -7.77 16.88
CA LYS A 30 26.54 -6.50 17.34
C LYS A 30 28.08 -6.50 17.25
N HIS A 31 28.74 -7.54 17.77
CA HIS A 31 30.21 -7.64 17.75
C HIS A 31 30.78 -7.74 16.33
N ALA A 32 30.05 -8.37 15.40
CA ALA A 32 30.49 -8.52 14.02
C ALA A 32 30.25 -7.25 13.17
N LEU A 33 29.17 -6.51 13.43
CA LEU A 33 28.77 -5.37 12.60
C LEU A 33 29.30 -4.03 13.11
N TYR A 34 29.49 -3.88 14.42
CA TYR A 34 29.93 -2.62 15.01
C TYR A 34 31.31 -2.14 14.48
N PRO A 35 32.34 -2.99 14.36
CA PRO A 35 33.61 -2.56 13.77
C PRO A 35 33.47 -2.09 12.31
N GLN A 36 32.49 -2.63 11.57
CA GLN A 36 32.23 -2.19 10.19
C GLN A 36 31.61 -0.80 10.14
N ILE A 37 30.77 -0.42 11.13
CA ILE A 37 30.25 0.95 11.25
C ILE A 37 31.40 1.94 11.46
N GLU A 38 32.40 1.58 12.26
CA GLU A 38 33.57 2.39 12.51
C GLU A 38 34.47 2.50 11.27
N GLU A 39 34.76 1.37 10.62
CA GLU A 39 35.59 1.30 9.41
C GLU A 39 34.99 2.13 8.25
N LEU A 40 33.66 2.12 8.12
CA LEU A 40 32.93 2.86 7.09
C LEU A 40 32.67 4.34 7.47
N GLY A 41 33.06 4.78 8.65
CA GLY A 41 32.84 6.16 9.12
C GLY A 41 31.37 6.52 9.37
N LEU A 42 30.53 5.52 9.70
CA LEU A 42 29.09 5.67 9.87
C LEU A 42 28.64 5.93 11.32
N GLN A 43 29.58 6.18 12.27
CA GLN A 43 29.26 6.38 13.68
C GLN A 43 28.29 7.52 13.92
N HIS A 44 28.49 8.65 13.25
CA HIS A 44 27.60 9.80 13.37
C HIS A 44 26.16 9.46 12.91
N LEU A 45 26.03 8.82 11.75
CA LEU A 45 24.74 8.39 11.24
C LEU A 45 24.04 7.44 12.24
N TYR A 46 24.79 6.45 12.74
CA TYR A 46 24.23 5.43 13.61
C TYR A 46 23.82 5.99 14.98
N PHE A 47 24.74 6.67 15.70
CA PHE A 47 24.51 7.11 17.08
C PHE A 47 23.72 8.40 17.21
N GLU A 48 23.84 9.31 16.25
CA GLU A 48 23.21 10.65 16.35
C GLU A 48 21.86 10.69 15.60
N ILE A 49 21.58 9.76 14.69
CA ILE A 49 20.38 9.77 13.89
C ILE A 49 19.57 8.48 14.06
N GLU A 50 20.14 7.31 13.68
CA GLU A 50 19.36 6.05 13.58
C GLU A 50 18.99 5.47 14.95
N GLU A 51 19.92 5.45 15.90
CA GLU A 51 19.66 4.91 17.23
C GLU A 51 18.66 5.77 18.04
N PRO A 52 18.80 7.12 18.12
CA PRO A 52 17.79 7.96 18.76
C PRO A 52 16.42 7.92 18.09
N MET A 53 16.38 7.72 16.77
CA MET A 53 15.14 7.60 16.01
C MET A 53 14.27 6.43 16.49
N ILE A 54 14.85 5.35 17.00
CA ILE A 54 14.11 4.18 17.50
C ILE A 54 13.11 4.59 18.59
N ALA A 55 13.54 5.39 19.57
CA ALA A 55 12.66 5.85 20.64
C ALA A 55 11.55 6.77 20.11
N VAL A 56 11.89 7.67 19.19
CA VAL A 56 10.91 8.58 18.56
C VAL A 56 9.85 7.80 17.77
N LEU A 57 10.27 6.80 16.99
CA LEU A 57 9.34 5.98 16.23
C LEU A 57 8.47 5.12 17.14
N ALA A 58 9.02 4.57 18.21
CA ALA A 58 8.24 3.82 19.21
C ALA A 58 7.14 4.70 19.84
N ASP A 59 7.45 5.93 20.21
CA ASP A 59 6.47 6.88 20.75
C ASP A 59 5.37 7.23 19.74
N ILE A 60 5.73 7.44 18.46
CA ILE A 60 4.77 7.72 17.39
C ILE A 60 3.87 6.49 17.14
N GLU A 61 4.44 5.30 17.10
CA GLU A 61 3.70 4.03 16.92
C GLU A 61 2.75 3.78 18.08
N MET A 62 3.20 4.01 19.32
CA MET A 62 2.37 3.88 20.53
C MET A 62 1.27 4.93 20.59
N ALA A 63 1.54 6.17 20.22
CA ALA A 63 0.54 7.23 20.16
C ALA A 63 -0.54 6.91 19.13
N GLY A 64 -0.16 6.40 17.96
CA GLY A 64 -1.06 6.06 16.86
C GLY A 64 -1.77 7.28 16.26
N VAL A 65 -2.52 7.03 15.18
CA VAL A 65 -3.24 8.06 14.41
C VAL A 65 -4.74 7.91 14.63
N ARG A 66 -5.42 8.99 14.97
CA ARG A 66 -6.89 9.03 15.04
C ARG A 66 -7.46 9.25 13.64
N ILE A 67 -8.52 8.52 13.32
CA ILE A 67 -9.30 8.72 12.11
C ILE A 67 -10.75 9.06 12.47
N ASP A 68 -11.41 9.81 11.60
CA ASP A 68 -12.84 10.06 11.66
C ASP A 68 -13.56 8.99 10.81
N SER A 69 -14.00 7.92 11.48
CA SER A 69 -14.66 6.80 10.81
C SER A 69 -16.04 7.18 10.26
N GLU A 70 -16.73 8.18 10.86
CA GLU A 70 -18.04 8.64 10.40
C GLU A 70 -17.88 9.44 9.10
N ALA A 71 -16.91 10.36 9.06
CA ALA A 71 -16.60 11.10 7.83
C ALA A 71 -16.16 10.16 6.70
N LEU A 72 -15.35 9.13 7.00
CA LEU A 72 -14.97 8.11 6.01
C LEU A 72 -16.17 7.28 5.53
N ALA A 73 -17.13 6.95 6.40
CA ALA A 73 -18.34 6.23 6.00
C ALA A 73 -19.19 7.05 5.02
N VAL A 74 -19.39 8.35 5.29
CA VAL A 74 -20.07 9.27 4.36
C VAL A 74 -19.33 9.34 3.04
N TYR A 75 -18.01 9.45 3.08
CA TYR A 75 -17.18 9.53 1.88
C TYR A 75 -17.20 8.22 1.07
N SER A 76 -17.31 7.06 1.74
CA SER A 76 -17.48 5.76 1.09
C SER A 76 -18.72 5.71 0.20
N VAL A 77 -19.85 6.24 0.68
CA VAL A 77 -21.09 6.31 -0.10
C VAL A 77 -20.92 7.18 -1.35
N GLU A 78 -20.27 8.34 -1.22
CA GLU A 78 -20.00 9.24 -2.35
C GLU A 78 -19.11 8.58 -3.40
N LEU A 79 -17.99 7.96 -2.98
CA LEU A 79 -17.08 7.27 -3.90
C LEU A 79 -17.73 6.05 -4.56
N SER A 80 -18.56 5.29 -3.83
CA SER A 80 -19.28 4.14 -4.36
C SER A 80 -20.28 4.57 -5.45
N ARG A 81 -20.98 5.68 -5.25
CA ARG A 81 -21.85 6.28 -6.28
C ARG A 81 -21.04 6.67 -7.51
N ARG A 82 -19.92 7.37 -7.31
CA ARG A 82 -19.03 7.77 -8.42
C ARG A 82 -18.50 6.56 -9.19
N LEU A 83 -18.11 5.50 -8.49
CA LEU A 83 -17.69 4.25 -9.12
C LEU A 83 -18.77 3.65 -10.01
N ALA A 84 -20.01 3.60 -9.54
CA ALA A 84 -21.12 3.06 -10.32
C ALA A 84 -21.40 3.91 -11.58
N GLU A 85 -21.35 5.24 -11.47
CA GLU A 85 -21.47 6.16 -12.62
C GLU A 85 -20.35 5.91 -13.66
N LEU A 86 -19.10 5.81 -13.20
CA LEU A 86 -17.95 5.54 -14.07
C LEU A 86 -18.06 4.17 -14.73
N GLU A 87 -18.48 3.16 -13.97
CA GLU A 87 -18.67 1.80 -14.50
C GLU A 87 -19.73 1.77 -15.61
N ALA A 88 -20.86 2.44 -15.42
CA ALA A 88 -21.89 2.56 -16.43
C ALA A 88 -21.37 3.31 -17.68
N ALA A 89 -20.67 4.43 -17.51
CA ALA A 89 -20.11 5.21 -18.61
C ALA A 89 -19.04 4.45 -19.40
N ILE A 90 -18.18 3.66 -18.72
CA ILE A 90 -17.16 2.83 -19.38
C ILE A 90 -17.82 1.74 -20.21
N ARG A 91 -18.85 1.06 -19.68
CA ARG A 91 -19.58 0.01 -20.42
C ARG A 91 -20.33 0.57 -21.62
N GLU A 92 -20.93 1.72 -21.48
CA GLU A 92 -21.58 2.45 -22.58
C GLU A 92 -20.58 2.81 -23.68
N GLU A 93 -19.47 3.44 -23.33
CA GLU A 93 -18.43 3.86 -24.30
C GLU A 93 -17.78 2.66 -25.00
N ALA A 94 -17.61 1.54 -24.27
CA ALA A 94 -17.09 0.28 -24.81
C ALA A 94 -18.10 -0.46 -25.72
N GLY A 95 -19.41 -0.16 -25.60
CA GLY A 95 -20.48 -0.93 -26.22
C GLY A 95 -20.56 -2.38 -25.71
N GLU A 96 -20.21 -2.60 -24.42
CA GLU A 96 -20.10 -3.93 -23.78
C GLU A 96 -20.71 -3.91 -22.37
N SER A 97 -22.00 -4.23 -22.26
CA SER A 97 -22.74 -4.18 -20.99
C SER A 97 -22.19 -5.11 -19.91
N GLN A 98 -21.55 -6.22 -20.31
CA GLN A 98 -21.00 -7.24 -19.40
C GLN A 98 -19.50 -7.10 -19.18
N LEU A 99 -18.89 -5.98 -19.60
CA LEU A 99 -17.45 -5.75 -19.42
C LEU A 99 -17.07 -5.76 -17.93
N ASN A 100 -16.16 -6.65 -17.56
CA ASN A 100 -15.48 -6.57 -16.27
C ASN A 100 -14.26 -5.64 -16.36
N ILE A 101 -14.43 -4.40 -15.90
CA ILE A 101 -13.41 -3.35 -15.94
C ILE A 101 -12.16 -3.73 -15.12
N ASN A 102 -12.31 -4.61 -14.13
CA ASN A 102 -11.22 -5.09 -13.30
C ASN A 102 -10.41 -6.22 -13.95
N SER A 103 -10.89 -6.78 -15.06
CA SER A 103 -10.16 -7.77 -15.83
C SER A 103 -9.25 -7.08 -16.84
N ALA A 104 -7.95 -7.05 -16.58
CA ALA A 104 -6.96 -6.48 -17.49
C ALA A 104 -7.04 -7.09 -18.90
N ARG A 105 -7.37 -8.39 -18.98
CA ARG A 105 -7.54 -9.10 -20.25
C ARG A 105 -8.74 -8.56 -21.04
N GLN A 106 -9.94 -8.54 -20.41
CA GLN A 106 -11.16 -8.06 -21.10
C GLN A 106 -11.02 -6.60 -21.50
N LEU A 107 -10.48 -5.77 -20.57
CA LEU A 107 -10.23 -4.37 -20.83
C LEU A 107 -9.27 -4.18 -22.01
N GLY A 108 -8.18 -4.94 -22.08
CA GLY A 108 -7.23 -4.90 -23.18
C GLY A 108 -7.84 -5.31 -24.52
N GLU A 109 -8.68 -6.37 -24.54
CA GLU A 109 -9.40 -6.82 -25.74
C GLU A 109 -10.38 -5.73 -26.23
N VAL A 110 -11.06 -5.04 -25.33
CA VAL A 110 -11.94 -3.92 -25.73
C VAL A 110 -11.14 -2.74 -26.27
N LEU A 111 -10.14 -2.24 -25.54
CA LEU A 111 -9.39 -1.05 -25.90
C LEU A 111 -8.57 -1.24 -27.20
N PHE A 112 -7.83 -2.33 -27.30
CA PHE A 112 -6.86 -2.54 -28.37
C PHE A 112 -7.34 -3.48 -29.46
N GLY A 113 -8.20 -4.46 -29.12
CA GLY A 113 -8.77 -5.36 -30.10
C GLY A 113 -9.98 -4.77 -30.82
N LYS A 114 -10.98 -4.30 -30.08
CA LYS A 114 -12.26 -3.79 -30.64
C LYS A 114 -12.15 -2.31 -31.03
N MET A 115 -11.80 -1.45 -30.08
CA MET A 115 -11.74 0.02 -30.31
C MET A 115 -10.48 0.47 -31.04
N ARG A 116 -9.43 -0.34 -31.03
CA ARG A 116 -8.14 -0.09 -31.73
C ARG A 116 -7.54 1.30 -31.43
N ILE A 117 -7.53 1.68 -30.15
CA ILE A 117 -7.00 2.98 -29.70
C ILE A 117 -5.49 3.16 -29.96
N ALA A 118 -4.77 2.10 -30.35
CA ALA A 118 -3.38 2.13 -30.77
C ALA A 118 -3.15 1.21 -31.96
N GLU A 119 -2.31 1.65 -32.94
CA GLU A 119 -1.94 0.82 -34.07
C GLU A 119 -1.06 -0.38 -33.71
N LYS A 120 -0.12 -0.17 -32.76
CA LYS A 120 0.81 -1.21 -32.25
C LYS A 120 0.74 -1.24 -30.74
N PRO A 121 -0.26 -1.92 -30.17
CA PRO A 121 -0.42 -1.97 -28.73
C PRO A 121 0.70 -2.75 -28.05
N LYS A 122 1.15 -2.26 -26.88
CA LYS A 122 2.12 -2.94 -26.05
C LYS A 122 1.54 -4.26 -25.50
N MET A 123 2.32 -5.33 -25.57
CA MET A 123 1.96 -6.64 -25.04
C MET A 123 2.74 -6.94 -23.76
N THR A 124 2.12 -7.67 -22.85
CA THR A 124 2.77 -8.23 -21.66
C THR A 124 3.60 -9.48 -22.04
N LYS A 125 4.45 -9.95 -21.11
CA LYS A 125 5.21 -11.19 -21.28
C LYS A 125 4.30 -12.41 -21.56
N THR A 126 3.05 -12.37 -21.10
CA THR A 126 2.03 -13.42 -21.29
C THR A 126 1.20 -13.23 -22.56
N LYS A 127 1.64 -12.39 -23.49
CA LYS A 127 0.97 -12.08 -24.75
C LYS A 127 -0.46 -11.52 -24.59
N GLN A 128 -0.72 -10.79 -23.52
CA GLN A 128 -1.94 -10.01 -23.32
C GLN A 128 -1.66 -8.54 -23.59
N PHE A 129 -2.68 -7.77 -23.95
CA PHE A 129 -2.56 -6.32 -24.05
C PHE A 129 -2.19 -5.69 -22.70
N CYS A 130 -1.20 -4.79 -22.73
CA CYS A 130 -0.82 -4.05 -21.53
C CYS A 130 -1.89 -2.98 -21.23
N THR A 131 -2.41 -3.03 -20.01
CA THR A 131 -3.36 -2.02 -19.52
C THR A 131 -2.86 -1.34 -18.24
N ASP A 132 -1.54 -1.33 -18.03
CA ASP A 132 -0.92 -0.67 -16.90
C ASP A 132 -1.22 0.84 -16.93
N GLU A 133 -1.26 1.45 -15.75
CA GLU A 133 -1.64 2.86 -15.57
C GLU A 133 -0.73 3.78 -16.41
N ASP A 134 0.60 3.59 -16.32
CA ASP A 134 1.57 4.38 -17.09
C ASP A 134 1.36 4.27 -18.60
N TYR A 135 1.01 3.09 -19.09
CA TYR A 135 0.74 2.88 -20.50
C TYR A 135 -0.57 3.52 -20.92
N LEU A 136 -1.65 3.37 -20.14
CA LEU A 136 -2.93 4.02 -20.44
C LEU A 136 -2.81 5.55 -20.34
N GLN A 137 -1.99 6.08 -19.44
CA GLN A 137 -1.77 7.52 -19.31
C GLN A 137 -1.25 8.16 -20.61
N SER A 138 -0.54 7.41 -21.47
CA SER A 138 -0.08 7.91 -22.78
C SER A 138 -1.22 8.16 -23.77
N PHE A 139 -2.41 7.64 -23.53
CA PHE A 139 -3.64 7.82 -24.29
C PHE A 139 -4.65 8.74 -23.60
N ALA A 140 -4.32 9.26 -22.42
CA ALA A 140 -5.16 10.22 -21.71
C ALA A 140 -5.47 11.45 -22.56
N HIS A 141 -6.69 11.99 -22.44
CA HIS A 141 -7.22 13.12 -23.20
C HIS A 141 -7.33 12.91 -24.73
N LYS A 142 -6.96 11.74 -25.22
CA LYS A 142 -7.13 11.34 -26.63
C LYS A 142 -8.36 10.46 -26.82
N HIS A 143 -8.67 9.66 -25.83
CA HIS A 143 -9.79 8.72 -25.82
C HIS A 143 -10.55 8.82 -24.51
N ARG A 144 -11.80 9.23 -24.57
CA ARG A 144 -12.68 9.39 -23.39
C ARG A 144 -12.73 8.15 -22.50
N ILE A 145 -12.79 6.96 -23.11
CA ILE A 145 -12.81 5.70 -22.37
C ILE A 145 -11.57 5.53 -21.48
N VAL A 146 -10.42 5.99 -21.94
CA VAL A 146 -9.17 5.89 -21.16
C VAL A 146 -9.22 6.81 -19.94
N ASP A 147 -9.70 8.04 -20.10
CA ASP A 147 -9.86 8.98 -18.98
C ASP A 147 -10.82 8.42 -17.93
N LEU A 148 -11.95 7.84 -18.36
CA LEU A 148 -12.92 7.17 -17.47
C LEU A 148 -12.29 5.98 -16.72
N ILE A 149 -11.48 5.16 -17.39
CA ILE A 149 -10.80 4.01 -16.78
C ILE A 149 -9.77 4.45 -15.75
N LEU A 150 -8.98 5.47 -16.05
CA LEU A 150 -7.99 6.02 -15.12
C LEU A 150 -8.67 6.60 -13.88
N GLU A 151 -9.74 7.36 -14.06
CA GLU A 151 -10.54 7.87 -12.95
C GLU A 151 -11.16 6.73 -12.13
N TYR A 152 -11.76 5.74 -12.77
CA TYR A 152 -12.34 4.57 -12.11
C TYR A 152 -11.30 3.86 -11.22
N ARG A 153 -10.09 3.63 -11.73
CA ARG A 153 -9.01 2.99 -10.97
C ARG A 153 -8.58 3.84 -9.77
N GLY A 154 -8.46 5.14 -9.94
CA GLY A 154 -8.12 6.07 -8.86
C GLY A 154 -9.17 6.05 -7.76
N VAL A 155 -10.45 6.22 -8.12
CA VAL A 155 -11.57 6.19 -7.17
C VAL A 155 -11.65 4.84 -6.46
N LYS A 156 -11.53 3.73 -7.20
CA LYS A 156 -11.57 2.39 -6.63
C LYS A 156 -10.44 2.14 -5.64
N LYS A 157 -9.22 2.57 -5.96
CA LYS A 157 -8.06 2.46 -5.07
C LYS A 157 -8.27 3.26 -3.78
N LEU A 158 -8.79 4.49 -3.89
CA LEU A 158 -9.11 5.31 -2.73
C LEU A 158 -10.13 4.63 -1.83
N LEU A 159 -11.22 4.14 -2.41
CA LEU A 159 -12.29 3.49 -1.69
C LEU A 159 -11.79 2.23 -0.96
N SER A 160 -11.24 1.27 -1.70
CA SER A 160 -10.88 -0.03 -1.15
C SER A 160 -9.64 -0.01 -0.24
N THR A 161 -8.62 0.80 -0.58
CA THR A 161 -7.34 0.77 0.13
C THR A 161 -7.33 1.66 1.38
N TYR A 162 -8.12 2.75 1.36
CA TYR A 162 -8.09 3.73 2.45
C TYR A 162 -9.45 3.89 3.13
N VAL A 163 -10.48 4.25 2.39
CA VAL A 163 -11.76 4.67 2.98
C VAL A 163 -12.46 3.52 3.69
N GLU A 164 -12.49 2.33 3.10
CA GLU A 164 -13.09 1.13 3.70
C GLU A 164 -12.14 0.35 4.60
N ALA A 165 -10.84 0.34 4.28
CA ALA A 165 -9.87 -0.46 5.01
C ALA A 165 -9.42 0.20 6.33
N LEU A 166 -9.17 1.52 6.36
CA LEU A 166 -8.64 2.19 7.56
C LEU A 166 -9.57 2.06 8.79
N PRO A 167 -10.90 2.23 8.70
CA PRO A 167 -11.78 2.04 9.86
C PRO A 167 -11.71 0.66 10.49
N GLN A 168 -11.43 -0.38 9.69
CA GLN A 168 -11.31 -1.76 10.16
C GLN A 168 -10.03 -2.02 10.98
N LEU A 169 -9.03 -1.15 10.84
CA LEU A 169 -7.73 -1.24 11.50
C LEU A 169 -7.68 -0.46 12.82
N VAL A 170 -8.76 0.20 13.20
CA VAL A 170 -8.83 0.93 14.46
C VAL A 170 -8.75 -0.04 15.63
N ASN A 171 -7.75 0.12 16.46
CA ASN A 171 -7.59 -0.65 17.68
C ASN A 171 -8.69 -0.28 18.68
N ARG A 172 -9.50 -1.24 19.08
CA ARG A 172 -10.66 -1.04 19.97
C ARG A 172 -10.30 -0.46 21.34
N ARG A 173 -9.09 -0.70 21.83
CA ARG A 173 -8.63 -0.21 23.14
C ARG A 173 -8.18 1.23 23.09
N THR A 174 -7.47 1.64 22.01
CA THR A 174 -6.91 2.99 21.89
C THR A 174 -7.78 3.94 21.06
N GLY A 175 -8.70 3.41 20.24
CA GLY A 175 -9.49 4.19 19.28
C GLY A 175 -8.64 4.75 18.13
N ARG A 176 -7.44 4.20 17.91
CA ARG A 176 -6.45 4.72 16.95
C ARG A 176 -5.91 3.62 16.05
N ILE A 177 -5.34 3.99 14.93
CA ILE A 177 -4.57 3.12 14.06
C ILE A 177 -3.10 3.22 14.46
N HIS A 178 -2.46 2.07 14.63
CA HIS A 178 -1.04 1.96 14.92
C HIS A 178 -0.33 1.34 13.71
N THR A 179 0.47 2.13 13.03
CA THR A 179 1.35 1.67 11.95
C THR A 179 2.70 1.28 12.51
N SER A 180 3.49 0.52 11.77
CA SER A 180 4.89 0.27 12.09
C SER A 180 5.78 1.00 11.09
N PHE A 181 6.83 1.68 11.59
CA PHE A 181 7.83 2.35 10.78
C PHE A 181 9.11 1.51 10.68
N ASN A 182 9.67 1.43 9.47
CA ASN A 182 10.91 0.71 9.22
C ASN A 182 11.97 1.68 8.71
N GLN A 183 13.13 1.69 9.37
CA GLN A 183 14.26 2.57 9.05
C GLN A 183 15.14 2.01 7.92
N ALA A 184 15.28 0.69 7.81
CA ALA A 184 16.27 0.03 6.96
C ALA A 184 15.70 -0.60 5.66
N VAL A 185 14.45 -0.32 5.28
CA VAL A 185 13.81 -0.96 4.11
C VAL A 185 14.11 -0.22 2.81
N THR A 186 14.25 1.10 2.85
CA THR A 186 14.45 1.91 1.65
C THR A 186 15.92 2.21 1.42
N ALA A 187 16.41 2.04 0.18
CA ALA A 187 17.79 2.39 -0.18
C ALA A 187 18.09 3.91 -0.11
N THR A 188 17.06 4.74 0.03
CA THR A 188 17.17 6.21 0.04
C THR A 188 17.23 6.81 1.44
N GLY A 189 17.25 5.99 2.51
CA GLY A 189 17.19 6.47 3.90
C GLY A 189 15.83 7.02 4.34
N ARG A 190 14.77 6.86 3.52
CA ARG A 190 13.41 7.23 3.93
C ARG A 190 12.82 6.16 4.83
N LEU A 191 12.01 6.56 5.79
CA LEU A 191 11.17 5.63 6.53
C LEU A 191 10.15 4.97 5.59
N SER A 192 9.80 3.73 5.85
CA SER A 192 8.62 3.10 5.26
C SER A 192 7.60 2.77 6.35
N SER A 193 6.32 2.85 6.01
CA SER A 193 5.21 2.59 6.92
C SER A 193 4.46 1.33 6.46
N THR A 194 4.16 0.43 7.41
CA THR A 194 3.47 -0.84 7.14
C THR A 194 2.40 -1.12 8.19
N ASN A 195 1.39 -1.87 7.82
CA ASN A 195 0.31 -2.37 8.69
C ASN A 195 -0.46 -1.31 9.50
N PRO A 196 -1.04 -0.27 8.85
CA PRO A 196 -1.14 -0.02 7.40
C PRO A 196 -0.04 0.93 6.88
N ASN A 197 0.13 0.97 5.55
CA ASN A 197 0.98 2.00 4.94
C ASN A 197 0.23 3.33 4.87
N LEU A 198 0.55 4.25 5.78
CA LEU A 198 -0.06 5.58 5.85
C LEU A 198 0.65 6.62 4.97
N GLN A 199 1.85 6.31 4.46
CA GLN A 199 2.62 7.25 3.64
C GLN A 199 2.10 7.35 2.21
N ASN A 200 1.41 6.32 1.72
CA ASN A 200 0.91 6.24 0.35
C ASN A 200 -0.50 6.83 0.17
N ILE A 201 -1.09 7.46 1.19
CA ILE A 201 -2.37 8.17 1.04
C ILE A 201 -2.17 9.31 0.04
N PRO A 202 -2.91 9.35 -1.08
CA PRO A 202 -2.72 10.36 -2.12
C PRO A 202 -2.90 11.79 -1.60
N VAL A 203 -2.06 12.72 -2.06
CA VAL A 203 -2.08 14.15 -1.67
C VAL A 203 -2.20 15.09 -2.85
N ARG A 204 -1.97 14.61 -4.07
CA ARG A 204 -1.99 15.46 -5.27
C ARG A 204 -3.41 15.78 -5.71
N GLU A 205 -4.28 14.80 -5.65
CA GLU A 205 -5.68 14.91 -6.04
C GLU A 205 -6.57 15.34 -4.86
N GLU A 206 -7.61 16.10 -5.13
CA GLU A 206 -8.54 16.57 -4.11
C GLU A 206 -9.23 15.42 -3.36
N MET A 207 -9.65 14.40 -4.09
CA MET A 207 -10.26 13.20 -3.51
C MET A 207 -9.33 12.52 -2.48
N GLY A 208 -8.05 12.42 -2.76
CA GLY A 208 -7.08 11.87 -1.83
C GLY A 208 -6.81 12.78 -0.62
N ARG A 209 -6.77 14.11 -0.83
CA ARG A 209 -6.60 15.08 0.27
C ARG A 209 -7.73 15.06 1.28
N ARG A 210 -8.97 14.75 0.86
CA ARG A 210 -10.13 14.62 1.77
C ARG A 210 -9.98 13.52 2.81
N ILE A 211 -9.20 12.47 2.54
CA ILE A 211 -8.91 11.39 3.50
C ILE A 211 -8.01 11.87 4.65
N ARG A 212 -7.24 12.93 4.44
CA ARG A 212 -6.29 13.49 5.43
C ARG A 212 -6.85 14.65 6.26
N ARG A 213 -8.04 15.12 5.94
CA ARG A 213 -8.74 16.15 6.71
C ARG A 213 -9.49 15.54 7.90
#